data_6bf40a56c22d60b3012042dbcb50afd3
#
_entry.id   6bf40a56c22d60b3012042dbcb50afd3
#
_cell.length_a   1.000
_cell.length_b   1.000
_cell.length_c   1.000
_cell.angle_alpha   90.00
_cell.angle_beta   90.00
_cell.angle_gamma   90.00
#
_symmetry.space_group_name_H-M   'P 1'
#
loop_
_entity.id
_entity.type
_entity.pdbx_description
1 polymer ?
#
loop_
_entity_poly.entity_id
_entity_poly.type
_entity_poly.pdbx_seq_one_letter_code
_entity_poly.pdbx_strand_id
1 'polypeptide(L)'
;MRDGRTGFDPVHLYEYLVKARAKLLDCVRQLTPAQYTQEFPFGLKTVRDTVVEIPLAEWTYIRRIRGDEVPPWDDRPFSRFYKTDFPLLERAWKEQVEDTRRTLREITDWTRPVEYVARSADEPPFKVRTTTGGVAAQLVFHEIHHRAQAMAMLRQLGVPAQNLDYSLLMYDRTQLPRDAG
;
A
#
# COMPACT_ATOMS: atom_id res chain seq x y z
N MET A 1 -27.81 1.26 5.14
CA MET A 1 -27.72 -0.22 5.13
C MET A 1 -26.29 -0.57 5.47
N ARG A 2 -25.99 -1.14 6.63
CA ARG A 2 -24.63 -1.62 6.95
C ARG A 2 -24.39 -2.82 6.06
N ASP A 3 -23.41 -2.70 5.15
CA ASP A 3 -22.88 -3.84 4.42
C ASP A 3 -22.37 -4.84 5.48
N GLY A 4 -22.96 -6.04 5.53
CA GLY A 4 -22.63 -7.06 6.55
C GLY A 4 -21.23 -7.66 6.46
N ARG A 5 -20.30 -6.94 5.84
CA ARG A 5 -18.89 -7.31 5.75
C ARG A 5 -18.21 -7.17 7.10
N THR A 6 -17.48 -8.19 7.51
CA THR A 6 -16.64 -8.12 8.71
C THR A 6 -15.46 -7.18 8.48
N GLY A 7 -14.88 -6.62 9.55
CA GLY A 7 -13.68 -5.78 9.46
C GLY A 7 -12.45 -6.46 8.84
N PHE A 8 -12.46 -7.78 8.68
CA PHE A 8 -11.41 -8.59 8.04
C PHE A 8 -11.70 -8.95 6.58
N ASP A 9 -12.74 -8.39 5.96
CA ASP A 9 -12.99 -8.52 4.53
C ASP A 9 -11.84 -7.80 3.76
N PRO A 10 -11.11 -8.49 2.86
CA PRO A 10 -10.01 -7.88 2.11
C PRO A 10 -10.43 -6.66 1.29
N VAL A 11 -11.65 -6.64 0.74
CA VAL A 11 -12.17 -5.48 0.01
C VAL A 11 -12.34 -4.29 0.95
N HIS A 12 -12.90 -4.50 2.14
CA HIS A 12 -13.08 -3.46 3.15
C HIS A 12 -11.74 -2.94 3.69
N LEU A 13 -10.80 -3.84 3.95
CA LEU A 13 -9.44 -3.46 4.38
C LEU A 13 -8.72 -2.65 3.30
N TYR A 14 -8.91 -2.97 2.03
CA TYR A 14 -8.33 -2.20 0.95
C TYR A 14 -8.87 -0.76 0.90
N GLU A 15 -10.16 -0.54 1.16
CA GLU A 15 -10.72 0.82 1.26
C GLU A 15 -10.10 1.63 2.42
N TYR A 16 -9.75 0.96 3.53
CA TYR A 16 -8.96 1.61 4.58
C TYR A 16 -7.56 2.02 4.07
N LEU A 17 -6.87 1.14 3.34
CA LEU A 17 -5.57 1.48 2.77
C LEU A 17 -5.66 2.70 1.87
N VAL A 18 -6.66 2.77 1.00
CA VAL A 18 -6.86 3.91 0.08
C VAL A 18 -7.10 5.21 0.84
N LYS A 19 -7.91 5.20 1.91
CA LYS A 19 -8.13 6.39 2.75
C LYS A 19 -6.87 6.83 3.49
N ALA A 20 -6.15 5.89 4.08
CA ALA A 20 -4.91 6.17 4.80
C ALA A 20 -3.80 6.67 3.86
N ARG A 21 -3.72 6.07 2.67
CA ARG A 21 -2.82 6.45 1.59
C ARG A 21 -3.05 7.89 1.13
N ALA A 22 -4.30 8.31 0.96
CA ALA A 22 -4.60 9.69 0.58
C ALA A 22 -3.95 10.69 1.54
N LYS A 23 -4.03 10.45 2.85
CA LYS A 23 -3.38 11.29 3.86
C LYS A 23 -1.85 11.24 3.80
N LEU A 24 -1.25 10.07 3.52
CA LEU A 24 0.19 9.95 3.29
C LEU A 24 0.61 10.79 2.08
N LEU A 25 -0.11 10.69 0.96
CA LEU A 25 0.20 11.42 -0.27
C LEU A 25 0.05 12.93 -0.08
N ASP A 26 -0.93 13.40 0.73
CA ASP A 26 -1.06 14.81 1.12
C ASP A 26 0.21 15.32 1.84
N CYS A 27 0.84 14.49 2.67
CA CYS A 27 2.11 14.83 3.32
C CYS A 27 3.26 14.86 2.31
N VAL A 28 3.33 13.89 1.42
CA VAL A 28 4.42 13.78 0.42
C VAL A 28 4.39 14.96 -0.57
N ARG A 29 3.20 15.45 -0.95
CA ARG A 29 3.06 16.63 -1.84
C ARG A 29 3.68 17.91 -1.26
N GLN A 30 3.89 17.99 0.04
CA GLN A 30 4.49 19.16 0.69
C GLN A 30 6.01 19.16 0.63
N LEU A 31 6.63 18.05 0.22
CA LEU A 31 8.08 17.90 0.19
C LEU A 31 8.71 18.63 -1.01
N THR A 32 9.85 19.23 -0.78
CA THR A 32 10.75 19.61 -1.87
C THR A 32 11.37 18.38 -2.52
N PRO A 33 11.86 18.47 -3.78
CA PRO A 33 12.57 17.36 -4.41
C PRO A 33 13.76 16.85 -3.58
N ALA A 34 14.49 17.73 -2.91
CA ALA A 34 15.60 17.36 -2.03
C ALA A 34 15.11 16.53 -0.81
N GLN A 35 14.02 16.94 -0.17
CA GLN A 35 13.43 16.20 0.94
C GLN A 35 12.86 14.85 0.51
N TYR A 36 12.29 14.75 -0.67
CA TYR A 36 11.72 13.51 -1.22
C TYR A 36 12.78 12.42 -1.44
N THR A 37 14.02 12.83 -1.73
CA THR A 37 15.17 11.95 -1.97
C THR A 37 16.21 11.96 -0.86
N GLN A 38 15.96 12.67 0.27
CA GLN A 38 16.85 12.67 1.41
C GLN A 38 17.00 11.27 2.00
N GLU A 39 18.23 10.85 2.30
CA GLU A 39 18.50 9.54 2.88
C GLU A 39 18.29 9.50 4.40
N PHE A 40 17.76 8.38 4.86
CA PHE A 40 17.55 8.02 6.26
C PHE A 40 18.25 6.69 6.57
N PRO A 41 18.70 6.44 7.82
CA PRO A 41 19.43 5.22 8.19
C PRO A 41 18.51 4.01 8.44
N PHE A 42 17.28 4.00 7.89
CA PHE A 42 16.31 2.92 8.08
C PHE A 42 15.38 2.75 6.87
N GLY A 43 14.64 1.65 6.86
CA GLY A 43 13.67 1.31 5.82
C GLY A 43 14.33 1.23 4.44
N LEU A 44 13.65 1.75 3.42
CA LEU A 44 14.15 1.86 2.05
C LEU A 44 14.94 3.15 1.81
N LYS A 45 15.47 3.73 2.87
CA LYS A 45 16.37 4.90 2.91
C LYS A 45 15.74 6.23 2.54
N THR A 46 14.86 6.33 1.56
CA THR A 46 14.24 7.61 1.15
C THR A 46 12.73 7.55 1.20
N VAL A 47 12.08 8.71 1.32
CA VAL A 47 10.62 8.81 1.18
C VAL A 47 10.21 8.31 -0.20
N ARG A 48 10.94 8.70 -1.26
CA ARG A 48 10.69 8.26 -2.63
C ARG A 48 10.64 6.74 -2.73
N ASP A 49 11.71 6.08 -2.32
CA ASP A 49 11.85 4.64 -2.52
C ASP A 49 10.81 3.87 -1.70
N THR A 50 10.51 4.35 -0.49
CA THR A 50 9.48 3.76 0.37
C THR A 50 8.07 3.93 -0.21
N VAL A 51 7.77 5.09 -0.80
CA VAL A 51 6.44 5.37 -1.39
C VAL A 51 6.26 4.67 -2.73
N VAL A 52 7.34 4.48 -3.51
CA VAL A 52 7.31 3.72 -4.78
C VAL A 52 7.10 2.23 -4.54
N GLU A 53 7.69 1.67 -3.48
CA GLU A 53 7.59 0.24 -3.15
C GLU A 53 6.14 -0.19 -2.91
N ILE A 54 5.30 0.66 -2.33
CA ILE A 54 3.92 0.32 -2.02
C ILE A 54 3.12 -0.06 -3.29
N PRO A 55 2.98 0.81 -4.33
CA PRO A 55 2.23 0.45 -5.53
C PRO A 55 2.93 -0.60 -6.39
N LEU A 56 4.25 -0.71 -6.34
CA LEU A 56 5.00 -1.77 -7.02
C LEU A 56 4.63 -3.15 -6.45
N ALA A 57 4.60 -3.26 -5.14
CA ALA A 57 4.19 -4.48 -4.45
C ALA A 57 2.70 -4.75 -4.63
N GLU A 58 1.84 -3.74 -4.51
CA GLU A 58 0.40 -3.86 -4.78
C GLU A 58 0.15 -4.42 -6.17
N TRP A 59 0.76 -3.84 -7.21
CA TRP A 59 0.67 -4.34 -8.58
C TRP A 59 1.10 -5.80 -8.69
N THR A 60 2.22 -6.15 -8.05
CA THR A 60 2.75 -7.52 -8.05
C THR A 60 1.78 -8.51 -7.38
N TYR A 61 1.18 -8.13 -6.25
CA TYR A 61 0.22 -8.99 -5.53
C TYR A 61 -1.06 -9.19 -6.32
N ILE A 62 -1.57 -8.16 -7.00
CA ILE A 62 -2.75 -8.27 -7.84
C ILE A 62 -2.52 -9.22 -9.01
N ARG A 63 -1.37 -9.18 -9.67
CA ARG A 63 -1.03 -10.16 -10.69
C ARG A 63 -0.98 -11.59 -10.14
N ARG A 64 -0.40 -11.79 -8.96
CA ARG A 64 -0.39 -13.11 -8.29
C ARG A 64 -1.80 -13.62 -7.96
N ILE A 65 -2.68 -12.75 -7.52
CA ILE A 65 -4.09 -13.07 -7.27
C ILE A 65 -4.79 -13.51 -8.55
N ARG A 66 -4.53 -12.85 -9.67
CA ARG A 66 -5.09 -13.22 -10.97
C ARG A 66 -4.49 -14.51 -11.55
N GLY A 67 -3.29 -14.86 -11.14
CA GLY A 67 -2.50 -15.94 -11.76
C GLY A 67 -1.71 -15.48 -12.97
N ASP A 68 -1.54 -14.16 -13.12
CA ASP A 68 -0.74 -13.56 -14.19
C ASP A 68 0.75 -13.74 -13.93
N GLU A 69 1.54 -13.76 -14.99
CA GLU A 69 2.99 -13.73 -14.89
C GLU A 69 3.48 -12.39 -14.33
N VAL A 70 4.44 -12.45 -13.39
CA VAL A 70 5.13 -11.28 -12.85
C VAL A 70 6.51 -11.21 -13.51
N PRO A 71 6.77 -10.20 -14.36
CA PRO A 71 8.04 -10.05 -15.06
C PRO A 71 9.17 -9.70 -14.08
N PRO A 72 10.44 -9.73 -14.55
CA PRO A 72 11.59 -9.23 -13.81
C PRO A 72 11.36 -7.82 -13.26
N TRP A 73 12.09 -7.45 -12.21
CA TRP A 73 11.83 -6.21 -11.47
C TRP A 73 11.89 -4.96 -12.36
N ASP A 74 12.88 -4.86 -13.26
CA ASP A 74 13.08 -3.70 -14.14
C ASP A 74 11.93 -3.50 -15.15
N ASP A 75 11.22 -4.58 -15.49
CA ASP A 75 10.11 -4.55 -16.46
C ASP A 75 8.74 -4.27 -15.82
N ARG A 76 8.69 -4.10 -14.49
CA ARG A 76 7.45 -3.77 -13.79
C ARG A 76 7.09 -2.30 -13.96
N PRO A 77 5.80 -1.95 -14.09
CA PRO A 77 5.39 -0.56 -14.41
C PRO A 77 5.87 0.48 -13.40
N PHE A 78 5.99 0.10 -12.10
CA PHE A 78 6.36 1.02 -11.05
C PHE A 78 7.87 1.12 -10.80
N SER A 79 8.71 0.22 -11.34
CA SER A 79 10.18 0.26 -11.15
C SER A 79 10.81 1.57 -11.67
N ARG A 80 10.27 2.14 -12.74
CA ARG A 80 10.74 3.41 -13.30
C ARG A 80 10.61 4.59 -12.34
N PHE A 81 9.69 4.55 -11.37
CA PHE A 81 9.43 5.67 -10.47
C PHE A 81 10.48 5.87 -9.38
N TYR A 82 11.38 4.92 -9.19
CA TYR A 82 12.57 5.12 -8.35
C TYR A 82 13.52 6.22 -8.88
N LYS A 83 13.32 6.69 -10.11
CA LYS A 83 14.13 7.71 -10.76
C LYS A 83 13.30 8.91 -11.24
N THR A 84 12.05 9.04 -10.82
CA THR A 84 11.14 10.07 -11.30
C THR A 84 10.52 10.89 -10.17
N ASP A 85 9.84 11.98 -10.56
CA ASP A 85 9.15 12.86 -9.64
C ASP A 85 7.82 12.27 -9.15
N PHE A 86 7.44 12.67 -7.94
CA PHE A 86 6.25 12.19 -7.25
C PHE A 86 4.93 12.34 -8.04
N PRO A 87 4.63 13.44 -8.76
CA PRO A 87 3.36 13.60 -9.49
C PRO A 87 3.09 12.51 -10.54
N LEU A 88 4.15 11.97 -11.17
CA LEU A 88 4.01 10.89 -12.13
C LEU A 88 3.66 9.57 -11.44
N LEU A 89 4.29 9.27 -10.31
CA LEU A 89 3.97 8.13 -9.47
C LEU A 89 2.52 8.19 -8.99
N GLU A 90 2.09 9.34 -8.46
CA GLU A 90 0.75 9.53 -7.92
C GLU A 90 -0.34 9.25 -8.97
N ARG A 91 -0.14 9.72 -10.21
CA ARG A 91 -1.07 9.46 -11.31
C ARG A 91 -1.18 7.97 -11.61
N ALA A 92 -0.04 7.28 -11.78
CA ALA A 92 -0.01 5.86 -12.07
C ALA A 92 -0.61 5.03 -10.93
N TRP A 93 -0.36 5.43 -9.68
CA TRP A 93 -0.93 4.75 -8.52
C TRP A 93 -2.45 4.89 -8.44
N LYS A 94 -2.99 6.05 -8.82
CA LYS A 94 -4.44 6.26 -8.88
C LYS A 94 -5.12 5.31 -9.87
N GLU A 95 -4.49 5.03 -11.00
CA GLU A 95 -4.97 4.03 -11.96
C GLU A 95 -4.89 2.60 -11.38
N GLN A 96 -3.80 2.28 -10.68
CA GLN A 96 -3.63 1.00 -9.99
C GLN A 96 -4.71 0.77 -8.93
N VAL A 97 -5.13 1.79 -8.19
CA VAL A 97 -6.20 1.68 -7.18
C VAL A 97 -7.48 1.12 -7.79
N GLU A 98 -7.88 1.60 -8.96
CA GLU A 98 -9.12 1.13 -9.60
C GLU A 98 -8.98 -0.32 -10.12
N ASP A 99 -7.80 -0.67 -10.62
CA ASP A 99 -7.51 -2.04 -11.04
C ASP A 99 -7.52 -3.02 -9.85
N THR A 100 -6.90 -2.63 -8.74
CA THR A 100 -6.92 -3.41 -7.49
C THR A 100 -8.34 -3.59 -6.95
N ARG A 101 -9.12 -2.50 -6.86
CA ARG A 101 -10.52 -2.54 -6.42
C ARG A 101 -11.36 -3.52 -7.24
N ARG A 102 -11.25 -3.45 -8.57
CA ARG A 102 -11.97 -4.34 -9.47
C ARG A 102 -11.59 -5.78 -9.18
N THR A 103 -10.29 -6.09 -9.15
CA THR A 103 -9.80 -7.45 -8.90
C THR A 103 -10.28 -8.02 -7.59
N LEU A 104 -10.15 -7.27 -6.49
CA LEU A 104 -10.56 -7.75 -5.17
C LEU A 104 -12.07 -8.00 -5.07
N ARG A 105 -12.91 -7.22 -5.77
CA ARG A 105 -14.37 -7.42 -5.81
C ARG A 105 -14.79 -8.65 -6.64
N GLU A 106 -14.00 -9.05 -7.61
CA GLU A 106 -14.25 -10.22 -8.45
C GLU A 106 -13.87 -11.54 -7.78
N ILE A 107 -13.10 -11.52 -6.68
CA ILE A 107 -12.71 -12.72 -5.95
C ILE A 107 -13.91 -13.28 -5.17
N THR A 108 -14.32 -14.48 -5.54
CA THR A 108 -15.38 -15.23 -4.85
C THR A 108 -14.86 -16.31 -3.91
N ASP A 109 -13.62 -16.76 -4.11
CA ASP A 109 -12.96 -17.79 -3.30
C ASP A 109 -11.59 -17.30 -2.80
N TRP A 110 -11.56 -16.89 -1.55
CA TRP A 110 -10.34 -16.44 -0.86
C TRP A 110 -9.43 -17.59 -0.42
N THR A 111 -9.90 -18.83 -0.54
CA THR A 111 -9.11 -20.04 -0.21
C THR A 111 -8.42 -20.65 -1.42
N ARG A 112 -8.70 -20.15 -2.62
CA ARG A 112 -8.11 -20.63 -3.88
C ARG A 112 -6.59 -20.63 -3.78
N PRO A 113 -5.92 -21.77 -4.05
CA PRO A 113 -4.47 -21.87 -4.00
C PRO A 113 -3.77 -20.92 -4.99
N VAL A 114 -2.68 -20.32 -4.55
CA VAL A 114 -1.77 -19.48 -5.35
C VAL A 114 -0.36 -20.00 -5.18
N GLU A 115 0.30 -20.33 -6.30
CA GLU A 115 1.72 -20.69 -6.32
C GLU A 115 2.49 -19.73 -7.22
N TYR A 116 3.70 -19.35 -6.80
CA TYR A 116 4.61 -18.56 -7.62
C TYR A 116 6.06 -18.77 -7.19
N VAL A 117 6.99 -18.35 -8.06
CA VAL A 117 8.41 -18.30 -7.71
C VAL A 117 8.77 -16.88 -7.30
N ALA A 118 9.22 -16.72 -6.06
CA ALA A 118 9.81 -15.47 -5.59
C ALA A 118 11.29 -15.42 -5.97
N ARG A 119 11.75 -14.24 -6.40
CA ARG A 119 13.14 -13.96 -6.73
C ARG A 119 13.57 -12.72 -5.97
N SER A 120 14.65 -12.83 -5.24
CA SER A 120 15.36 -11.74 -4.56
C SER A 120 16.74 -11.60 -5.18
N ALA A 121 17.36 -10.43 -5.05
CA ALA A 121 18.75 -10.23 -5.46
C ALA A 121 19.73 -11.01 -4.55
N ASP A 122 19.38 -11.18 -3.28
CA ASP A 122 20.26 -11.66 -2.23
C ASP A 122 20.04 -13.15 -1.87
N GLU A 123 18.97 -13.78 -2.41
CA GLU A 123 18.61 -15.16 -2.08
C GLU A 123 18.32 -16.00 -3.34
N PRO A 124 18.56 -17.32 -3.31
CA PRO A 124 18.12 -18.22 -4.37
C PRO A 124 16.60 -18.13 -4.58
N PRO A 125 16.11 -18.32 -5.82
CA PRO A 125 14.68 -18.37 -6.09
C PRO A 125 13.99 -19.46 -5.24
N PHE A 126 12.84 -19.13 -4.65
CA PHE A 126 12.07 -20.09 -3.86
C PHE A 126 10.60 -20.12 -4.27
N LYS A 127 10.01 -21.29 -4.12
CA LYS A 127 8.60 -21.52 -4.43
C LYS A 127 7.74 -21.12 -3.24
N VAL A 128 6.78 -20.23 -3.48
CA VAL A 128 5.76 -19.81 -2.48
C VAL A 128 4.46 -20.53 -2.79
N ARG A 129 3.82 -21.07 -1.74
CA ARG A 129 2.46 -21.61 -1.76
C ARG A 129 1.62 -20.88 -0.74
N THR A 130 0.51 -20.35 -1.16
CA THR A 130 -0.43 -19.59 -0.32
C THR A 130 -1.83 -19.67 -0.92
N THR A 131 -2.73 -18.75 -0.53
CA THR A 131 -4.07 -18.59 -1.08
C THR A 131 -4.28 -17.17 -1.59
N THR A 132 -5.36 -16.93 -2.35
CA THR A 132 -5.77 -15.57 -2.73
C THR A 132 -5.92 -14.67 -1.50
N GLY A 133 -6.53 -15.17 -0.42
CA GLY A 133 -6.63 -14.46 0.86
C GLY A 133 -5.27 -14.19 1.51
N GLY A 134 -4.34 -15.15 1.42
CA GLY A 134 -2.97 -14.96 1.92
C GLY A 134 -2.23 -13.86 1.17
N VAL A 135 -2.38 -13.77 -0.15
CA VAL A 135 -1.78 -12.67 -0.94
C VAL A 135 -2.45 -11.34 -0.61
N ALA A 136 -3.78 -11.30 -0.43
CA ALA A 136 -4.50 -10.10 -0.03
C ALA A 136 -4.09 -9.62 1.37
N ALA A 137 -3.89 -10.52 2.32
CA ALA A 137 -3.36 -10.18 3.65
C ALA A 137 -1.94 -9.58 3.54
N GLN A 138 -1.07 -10.18 2.72
CA GLN A 138 0.27 -9.65 2.47
C GLN A 138 0.22 -8.24 1.88
N LEU A 139 -0.68 -7.96 0.94
CA LEU A 139 -0.89 -6.61 0.40
C LEU A 139 -1.20 -5.60 1.52
N VAL A 140 -2.11 -5.95 2.43
CA VAL A 140 -2.51 -5.06 3.53
C VAL A 140 -1.34 -4.78 4.48
N PHE A 141 -0.68 -5.83 4.95
CA PHE A 141 0.41 -5.67 5.92
C PHE A 141 1.65 -5.02 5.32
N HIS A 142 1.94 -5.28 4.07
CA HIS A 142 3.06 -4.67 3.34
C HIS A 142 2.88 -3.14 3.21
N GLU A 143 1.69 -2.68 2.80
CA GLU A 143 1.43 -1.25 2.75
C GLU A 143 1.50 -0.61 4.13
N ILE A 144 0.90 -1.21 5.16
CA ILE A 144 0.96 -0.69 6.53
C ILE A 144 2.41 -0.56 6.99
N HIS A 145 3.26 -1.56 6.72
CA HIS A 145 4.68 -1.56 7.06
C HIS A 145 5.43 -0.39 6.41
N HIS A 146 5.37 -0.27 5.09
CA HIS A 146 6.08 0.80 4.37
C HIS A 146 5.48 2.19 4.62
N ARG A 147 4.17 2.28 4.79
CA ARG A 147 3.51 3.52 5.20
C ARG A 147 4.01 4.01 6.56
N ALA A 148 4.18 3.12 7.52
CA ALA A 148 4.74 3.50 8.83
C ALA A 148 6.19 4.02 8.71
N GLN A 149 7.02 3.42 7.87
CA GLN A 149 8.37 3.89 7.57
C GLN A 149 8.35 5.29 6.92
N ALA A 150 7.53 5.48 5.89
CA ALA A 150 7.38 6.79 5.22
C ALA A 150 6.91 7.87 6.21
N MET A 151 5.93 7.57 7.06
CA MET A 151 5.45 8.49 8.10
C MET A 151 6.53 8.83 9.13
N ALA A 152 7.45 7.91 9.44
CA ALA A 152 8.60 8.20 10.33
C ALA A 152 9.58 9.15 9.64
N MET A 153 9.89 8.97 8.37
CA MET A 153 10.73 9.89 7.58
C MET A 153 10.11 11.29 7.49
N LEU A 154 8.81 11.37 7.19
CA LEU A 154 8.08 12.64 7.10
C LEU A 154 8.13 13.43 8.41
N ARG A 155 8.00 12.77 9.57
CA ARG A 155 8.18 13.44 10.88
C ARG A 155 9.57 14.02 11.06
N GLN A 156 10.62 13.32 10.63
CA GLN A 156 12.00 13.84 10.70
C GLN A 156 12.22 15.02 9.74
N LEU A 157 11.45 15.12 8.67
CA LEU A 157 11.43 16.27 7.76
C LEU A 157 10.57 17.43 8.27
N GLY A 158 9.97 17.32 9.46
CA GLY A 158 9.13 18.36 10.05
C GLY A 158 7.69 18.41 9.51
N VAL A 159 7.28 17.42 8.71
CA VAL A 159 5.89 17.33 8.23
C VAL A 159 4.99 16.84 9.37
N PRO A 160 3.89 17.55 9.69
CA PRO A 160 2.99 17.16 10.76
C PRO A 160 2.43 15.74 10.57
N ALA A 161 2.50 14.93 11.64
CA ALA A 161 1.99 13.57 11.62
C ALA A 161 0.48 13.54 11.43
N GLN A 162 0.03 12.78 10.44
CA GLN A 162 -1.39 12.45 10.26
C GLN A 162 -1.73 11.21 11.11
N ASN A 163 -2.91 11.23 11.74
CA ASN A 163 -3.40 10.02 12.38
C ASN A 163 -4.09 9.14 11.33
N LEU A 164 -3.54 7.95 11.12
CA LEU A 164 -3.99 6.96 10.13
C LEU A 164 -4.66 5.75 10.79
N ASP A 165 -5.08 5.91 12.04
CA ASP A 165 -5.75 4.84 12.79
C ASP A 165 -7.01 4.36 12.06
N TYR A 166 -7.18 3.03 12.02
CA TYR A 166 -8.28 2.37 11.35
C TYR A 166 -9.65 2.87 11.85
N SER A 167 -9.78 3.03 13.16
CA SER A 167 -11.02 3.49 13.76
C SER A 167 -11.41 4.92 13.36
N LEU A 168 -10.40 5.77 13.10
CA LEU A 168 -10.63 7.15 12.64
C LEU A 168 -11.14 7.21 11.20
N LEU A 169 -10.70 6.29 10.37
CA LEU A 169 -10.96 6.32 8.93
C LEU A 169 -12.17 5.48 8.52
N MET A 170 -12.55 4.49 9.34
CA MET A 170 -13.52 3.47 8.96
C MET A 170 -14.74 3.38 9.87
N TYR A 171 -14.68 3.91 11.12
CA TYR A 171 -15.82 3.88 12.03
C TYR A 171 -16.68 5.12 11.88
N ASP A 172 -18.00 4.93 11.98
CA ASP A 172 -18.93 6.03 12.17
C ASP A 172 -18.71 6.65 13.56
N ARG A 173 -18.54 7.97 13.61
CA ARG A 173 -18.31 8.72 14.85
C ARG A 173 -19.30 9.84 14.99
N THR A 174 -19.95 9.94 16.14
CA THR A 174 -20.79 11.05 16.52
C THR A 174 -20.12 11.80 17.65
N GLN A 175 -19.89 13.09 17.47
CA GLN A 175 -19.36 13.93 18.53
C GLN A 175 -20.45 14.19 19.56
N LEU A 176 -20.15 13.86 20.82
CA LEU A 176 -21.04 14.20 21.94
C LEU A 176 -20.75 15.63 22.44
N PRO A 177 -21.73 16.31 23.06
CA PRO A 177 -21.49 17.57 23.77
C PRO A 177 -20.38 17.38 24.82
N ARG A 178 -19.58 18.43 25.05
CA ARG A 178 -18.44 18.38 26.01
C ARG A 178 -18.87 18.10 27.45
N ASP A 179 -20.13 18.36 27.78
CA ASP A 179 -20.68 18.24 29.15
C ASP A 179 -21.46 16.93 29.36
N ALA A 180 -21.32 15.94 28.50
CA ALA A 180 -22.01 14.63 28.57
C ALA A 180 -21.19 13.55 29.30
N GLY A 181 -20.35 13.94 30.28
CA GLY A 181 -19.58 13.06 31.12
C GLY A 181 -19.86 13.26 32.61
#